data_092d782c2d48ba2d3926f1c98b44dbab
#
_entry.id   092d782c2d48ba2d3926f1c98b44dbab
#
_cell.length_a   1.000
_cell.length_b   1.000
_cell.length_c   1.000
_cell.angle_alpha   90.00
_cell.angle_beta   90.00
_cell.angle_gamma   90.00
#
_symmetry.space_group_name_H-M   'P 1'
#
loop_
_entity.id
_entity.type
_entity.pdbx_description
1 polymer ?
#
loop_
_entity_poly.entity_id
_entity_poly.type
_entity_poly.pdbx_seq_one_letter_code
_entity_poly.pdbx_strand_id
1 'polypeptide(L)'
;IEAPISPTGHDTAAGLYAVSRGLAKKVLLADNLGILVNNGWENLSGLTAMTAWFVILGYSLQLYFDFSGYCDIAAGCARLLGLRLPVNFDSPYRSLSVTEFWKRWHMTLTAFLRECVYFPLGGSRRGQGRTYLNILVVYLISGIWHGAGWTFIVWGLLHGAAQVTERLWGGRRDALPKWLRWVMTFFFLNLAWVFFRAPDISAAAALLKTAVTGGFGGIRPWLVNGLFRREFSALELLAPAVRPYTTYLRVALILGAGLLTALWPRNTVRQLEV
;
A
#
# COMPACT_ATOMS: atom_id res chain seq x y z
N ILE A 1 -9.81 -1.24 26.45
CA ILE A 1 -8.38 -1.38 26.81
C ILE A 1 -8.34 -2.29 28.01
N GLU A 2 -7.80 -3.49 27.87
CA GLU A 2 -7.57 -4.39 29.00
C GLU A 2 -6.58 -3.75 29.97
N ALA A 3 -6.72 -4.03 31.28
CA ALA A 3 -5.81 -3.51 32.30
C ALA A 3 -4.35 -3.87 31.96
N PRO A 4 -3.37 -2.98 32.21
CA PRO A 4 -1.98 -3.25 31.91
C PRO A 4 -1.51 -4.49 32.67
N ILE A 5 -1.06 -5.50 31.92
CA ILE A 5 -0.46 -6.70 32.46
C ILE A 5 1.04 -6.44 32.55
N SER A 6 1.68 -6.84 33.65
CA SER A 6 3.14 -6.73 33.74
C SER A 6 3.76 -7.51 32.57
N PRO A 7 4.57 -6.88 31.71
CA PRO A 7 5.12 -7.51 30.52
C PRO A 7 6.02 -8.67 30.91
N THR A 8 5.82 -9.81 30.27
CA THR A 8 6.69 -10.98 30.41
C THR A 8 7.98 -10.81 29.59
N GLY A 9 8.99 -11.64 29.83
CA GLY A 9 10.19 -11.69 28.99
C GLY A 9 9.85 -11.96 27.50
N HIS A 10 8.81 -12.78 27.25
CA HIS A 10 8.29 -13.03 25.91
C HIS A 10 7.68 -11.74 25.30
N ASP A 11 6.89 -10.98 26.06
CA ASP A 11 6.30 -9.73 25.57
C ASP A 11 7.37 -8.68 25.26
N THR A 12 8.45 -8.63 26.06
CA THR A 12 9.60 -7.75 25.82
C THR A 12 10.31 -8.13 24.51
N ALA A 13 10.63 -9.41 24.32
CA ALA A 13 11.28 -9.89 23.09
C ALA A 13 10.41 -9.65 21.85
N ALA A 14 9.12 -9.96 21.93
CA ALA A 14 8.16 -9.75 20.86
C ALA A 14 7.95 -8.26 20.55
N GLY A 15 7.91 -7.40 21.57
CA GLY A 15 7.83 -5.95 21.41
C GLY A 15 9.05 -5.38 20.70
N LEU A 16 10.27 -5.74 21.12
CA LEU A 16 11.51 -5.32 20.47
C LEU A 16 11.60 -5.83 19.03
N TYR A 17 11.19 -7.07 18.77
CA TYR A 17 11.13 -7.61 17.41
C TYR A 17 10.17 -6.83 16.51
N ALA A 18 8.96 -6.49 17.01
CA ALA A 18 7.99 -5.70 16.26
C ALA A 18 8.53 -4.29 15.93
N VAL A 19 9.14 -3.60 16.91
CA VAL A 19 9.77 -2.29 16.72
C VAL A 19 10.89 -2.38 15.66
N SER A 20 11.78 -3.35 15.78
CA SER A 20 12.89 -3.54 14.83
C SER A 20 12.38 -3.78 13.40
N ARG A 21 11.36 -4.62 13.24
CA ARG A 21 10.73 -4.86 11.93
C ARG A 21 10.03 -3.63 11.38
N GLY A 22 9.33 -2.89 12.24
CA GLY A 22 8.67 -1.64 11.85
C GLY A 22 9.68 -0.60 11.38
N LEU A 23 10.79 -0.43 12.09
CA LEU A 23 11.91 0.43 11.68
C LEU A 23 12.52 -0.03 10.35
N ALA A 24 12.75 -1.34 10.18
CA ALA A 24 13.26 -1.87 8.91
C ALA A 24 12.31 -1.57 7.74
N LYS A 25 11.00 -1.75 7.90
CA LYS A 25 10.00 -1.38 6.89
C LYS A 25 10.05 0.12 6.57
N LYS A 26 10.13 0.97 7.58
CA LYS A 26 10.16 2.43 7.43
C LYS A 26 11.44 2.88 6.75
N VAL A 27 12.60 2.58 7.33
CA VAL A 27 13.88 3.15 6.91
C VAL A 27 14.44 2.48 5.65
N LEU A 28 14.34 1.14 5.55
CA LEU A 28 14.96 0.42 4.43
C LEU A 28 14.05 0.36 3.19
N LEU A 29 12.73 0.34 3.37
CA LEU A 29 11.79 0.21 2.26
C LEU A 29 11.01 1.50 1.99
N ALA A 30 10.23 2.00 2.94
CA ALA A 30 9.31 3.11 2.68
C ALA A 30 10.05 4.40 2.30
N ASP A 31 11.08 4.80 3.05
CA ASP A 31 11.82 6.02 2.79
C ASP A 31 12.58 5.96 1.46
N ASN A 32 13.19 4.82 1.13
CA ASN A 32 13.87 4.63 -0.15
C ASN A 32 12.88 4.58 -1.34
N LEU A 33 11.72 3.91 -1.19
CA LEU A 33 10.65 3.98 -2.19
C LEU A 33 10.15 5.42 -2.35
N GLY A 34 10.08 6.18 -1.26
CA GLY A 34 9.71 7.59 -1.25
C GLY A 34 10.63 8.45 -2.13
N ILE A 35 11.93 8.18 -2.17
CA ILE A 35 12.87 8.88 -3.06
C ILE A 35 12.49 8.66 -4.53
N LEU A 36 12.30 7.40 -4.94
CA LEU A 36 11.88 7.06 -6.31
C LEU A 36 10.55 7.73 -6.68
N VAL A 37 9.57 7.66 -5.79
CA VAL A 37 8.22 8.19 -6.00
C VAL A 37 8.25 9.71 -6.12
N ASN A 38 8.91 10.41 -5.20
CA ASN A 38 8.96 11.86 -5.20
C ASN A 38 9.68 12.40 -6.44
N ASN A 39 10.84 11.82 -6.80
CA ASN A 39 11.55 12.17 -8.02
C ASN A 39 10.64 12.01 -9.27
N GLY A 40 9.82 10.94 -9.31
CA GLY A 40 8.87 10.73 -10.40
C GLY A 40 7.74 11.75 -10.43
N TRP A 41 7.14 12.10 -9.29
CA TRP A 41 6.09 13.11 -9.21
C TRP A 41 6.58 14.53 -9.50
N GLU A 42 7.81 14.87 -9.13
CA GLU A 42 8.43 16.17 -9.43
C GLU A 42 8.75 16.32 -10.92
N ASN A 43 8.90 15.23 -11.65
CA ASN A 43 9.33 15.23 -13.06
C ASN A 43 8.38 14.41 -13.96
N LEU A 44 7.07 14.58 -13.83
CA LEU A 44 6.05 13.82 -14.56
C LEU A 44 6.24 13.85 -16.09
N SER A 45 6.61 14.99 -16.65
CA SER A 45 6.84 15.16 -18.11
C SER A 45 8.06 14.39 -18.62
N GLY A 46 8.99 14.03 -17.75
CA GLY A 46 10.20 13.27 -18.10
C GLY A 46 10.03 11.76 -18.00
N LEU A 47 8.87 11.28 -17.55
CA LEU A 47 8.60 9.84 -17.41
C LEU A 47 8.31 9.19 -18.78
N THR A 48 8.78 7.94 -18.92
CA THR A 48 8.34 7.00 -19.95
C THR A 48 7.20 6.12 -19.40
N ALA A 49 6.54 5.33 -20.24
CA ALA A 49 5.51 4.39 -19.79
C ALA A 49 6.05 3.45 -18.70
N MET A 50 7.24 2.87 -18.90
CA MET A 50 7.87 1.97 -17.91
C MET A 50 8.17 2.67 -16.59
N THR A 51 8.74 3.87 -16.62
CA THR A 51 9.10 4.61 -15.41
C THR A 51 7.87 5.13 -14.67
N ALA A 52 6.78 5.46 -15.37
CA ALA A 52 5.49 5.77 -14.77
C ALA A 52 4.94 4.59 -13.96
N TRP A 53 5.02 3.35 -14.50
CA TRP A 53 4.66 2.14 -13.74
C TRP A 53 5.56 1.90 -12.53
N PHE A 54 6.85 2.21 -12.60
CA PHE A 54 7.73 2.13 -11.42
C PHE A 54 7.33 3.11 -10.33
N VAL A 55 6.91 4.33 -10.69
CA VAL A 55 6.41 5.32 -9.73
C VAL A 55 5.08 4.87 -9.11
N ILE A 56 4.15 4.34 -9.92
CA ILE A 56 2.84 3.82 -9.46
C ILE A 56 3.05 2.66 -8.47
N LEU A 57 3.83 1.66 -8.86
CA LEU A 57 4.14 0.50 -8.02
C LEU A 57 4.93 0.91 -6.78
N GLY A 58 5.92 1.79 -6.96
CA GLY A 58 6.73 2.34 -5.87
C GLY A 58 5.86 3.00 -4.80
N TYR A 59 4.87 3.80 -5.20
CA TYR A 59 3.97 4.42 -4.24
C TYR A 59 3.08 3.43 -3.49
N SER A 60 2.55 2.42 -4.19
CA SER A 60 1.76 1.37 -3.54
C SER A 60 2.56 0.66 -2.44
N LEU A 61 3.83 0.33 -2.73
CA LEU A 61 4.72 -0.31 -1.76
C LEU A 61 5.14 0.66 -0.65
N GLN A 62 5.47 1.91 -1.00
CA GLN A 62 5.81 2.96 -0.03
C GLN A 62 4.70 3.13 1.00
N LEU A 63 3.46 3.35 0.56
CA LEU A 63 2.31 3.54 1.43
C LEU A 63 2.10 2.35 2.38
N TYR A 64 2.25 1.14 1.87
CA TYR A 64 2.12 -0.07 2.68
C TYR A 64 3.20 -0.17 3.75
N PHE A 65 4.48 0.01 3.38
CA PHE A 65 5.57 -0.14 4.34
C PHE A 65 5.64 1.00 5.33
N ASP A 66 5.31 2.22 4.91
CA ASP A 66 5.26 3.38 5.79
C ASP A 66 4.21 3.17 6.89
N PHE A 67 2.99 2.85 6.51
CA PHE A 67 1.90 2.69 7.46
C PHE A 67 1.98 1.37 8.25
N SER A 68 2.30 0.24 7.61
CA SER A 68 2.45 -1.02 8.35
C SER A 68 3.68 -0.99 9.27
N GLY A 69 4.75 -0.29 8.88
CA GLY A 69 5.92 -0.07 9.73
C GLY A 69 5.58 0.75 10.97
N TYR A 70 4.84 1.84 10.81
CA TYR A 70 4.31 2.63 11.93
C TYR A 70 3.45 1.76 12.88
N CYS A 71 2.53 0.95 12.33
CA CYS A 71 1.69 0.08 13.14
C CYS A 71 2.51 -0.98 13.91
N ASP A 72 3.55 -1.55 13.29
CA ASP A 72 4.44 -2.50 13.95
C ASP A 72 5.21 -1.84 15.11
N ILE A 73 5.74 -0.62 14.91
CA ILE A 73 6.41 0.16 15.96
C ILE A 73 5.44 0.45 17.11
N ALA A 74 4.24 0.97 16.79
CA ALA A 74 3.24 1.30 17.80
C ALA A 74 2.81 0.07 18.61
N ALA A 75 2.55 -1.06 17.92
CA ALA A 75 2.18 -2.33 18.57
C ALA A 75 3.32 -2.89 19.43
N GLY A 76 4.57 -2.77 18.96
CA GLY A 76 5.75 -3.18 19.73
C GLY A 76 5.94 -2.35 20.98
N CYS A 77 5.87 -1.01 20.89
CA CYS A 77 5.95 -0.11 22.04
C CYS A 77 4.83 -0.37 23.05
N ALA A 78 3.60 -0.54 22.58
CA ALA A 78 2.47 -0.87 23.46
C ALA A 78 2.70 -2.19 24.20
N ARG A 79 3.23 -3.22 23.51
CA ARG A 79 3.52 -4.51 24.12
C ARG A 79 4.60 -4.45 25.20
N LEU A 80 5.63 -3.60 25.02
CA LEU A 80 6.62 -3.30 26.05
C LEU A 80 6.01 -2.67 27.32
N LEU A 81 4.86 -2.01 27.18
CA LEU A 81 4.09 -1.41 28.27
C LEU A 81 2.98 -2.33 28.81
N GLY A 82 2.92 -3.60 28.38
CA GLY A 82 1.90 -4.55 28.77
C GLY A 82 0.54 -4.30 28.11
N LEU A 83 0.48 -3.52 27.02
CA LEU A 83 -0.74 -3.22 26.27
C LEU A 83 -0.76 -3.99 24.95
N ARG A 84 -1.94 -4.41 24.51
CA ARG A 84 -2.15 -5.06 23.22
C ARG A 84 -2.96 -4.15 22.30
N LEU A 85 -2.37 -3.74 21.17
CA LEU A 85 -3.06 -2.98 20.13
C LEU A 85 -3.66 -3.93 19.09
N PRO A 86 -4.80 -3.55 18.48
CA PRO A 86 -5.41 -4.33 17.40
C PRO A 86 -4.53 -4.32 16.15
N VAL A 87 -4.61 -5.42 15.40
CA VAL A 87 -3.90 -5.58 14.11
C VAL A 87 -4.53 -4.69 13.04
N ASN A 88 -3.70 -3.97 12.30
CA ASN A 88 -4.15 -3.12 11.20
C ASN A 88 -3.86 -3.69 9.80
N PHE A 89 -2.88 -4.57 9.68
CA PHE A 89 -2.46 -5.14 8.38
C PHE A 89 -2.28 -6.66 8.46
N ASP A 90 -2.88 -7.39 7.50
CA ASP A 90 -2.70 -8.83 7.33
C ASP A 90 -2.35 -9.17 5.87
N SER A 91 -1.12 -8.84 5.44
CA SER A 91 -0.62 -9.11 4.08
C SER A 91 -1.62 -8.69 2.98
N PRO A 92 -2.08 -7.43 2.92
CA PRO A 92 -3.20 -7.00 2.10
C PRO A 92 -2.98 -7.16 0.60
N TYR A 93 -1.74 -7.05 0.10
CA TYR A 93 -1.43 -7.21 -1.33
C TYR A 93 -1.50 -8.65 -1.84
N ARG A 94 -1.80 -9.61 -0.97
CA ARG A 94 -2.11 -11.01 -1.35
C ARG A 94 -3.59 -11.25 -1.63
N SER A 95 -4.42 -10.23 -1.47
CA SER A 95 -5.87 -10.33 -1.62
C SER A 95 -6.28 -10.65 -3.05
N LEU A 96 -7.27 -11.51 -3.17
CA LEU A 96 -7.86 -11.91 -4.45
C LEU A 96 -9.08 -11.05 -4.82
N SER A 97 -9.43 -10.06 -3.99
CA SER A 97 -10.54 -9.12 -4.20
C SER A 97 -10.31 -7.80 -3.49
N VAL A 98 -10.97 -6.73 -3.97
CA VAL A 98 -10.98 -5.44 -3.28
C VAL A 98 -11.70 -5.56 -1.93
N THR A 99 -12.75 -6.37 -1.87
CA THR A 99 -13.44 -6.69 -0.61
C THR A 99 -12.51 -7.41 0.38
N GLU A 100 -11.70 -8.37 -0.07
CA GLU A 100 -10.72 -9.06 0.77
C GLU A 100 -9.59 -8.10 1.18
N PHE A 101 -9.13 -7.23 0.27
CA PHE A 101 -8.12 -6.24 0.56
C PHE A 101 -8.50 -5.36 1.75
N TRP A 102 -9.72 -4.82 1.79
CA TRP A 102 -10.18 -3.99 2.90
C TRP A 102 -10.41 -4.75 4.22
N LYS A 103 -10.51 -6.07 4.20
CA LYS A 103 -10.48 -6.91 5.41
C LYS A 103 -9.07 -7.09 5.98
N ARG A 104 -8.04 -6.73 5.21
CA ARG A 104 -6.62 -6.91 5.52
C ARG A 104 -5.82 -5.60 5.58
N TRP A 105 -6.38 -4.51 5.08
CA TRP A 105 -5.81 -3.16 5.06
C TRP A 105 -6.55 -2.26 6.04
N HIS A 106 -5.79 -1.57 6.91
CA HIS A 106 -6.32 -0.63 7.91
C HIS A 106 -7.57 -1.16 8.62
N MET A 107 -7.43 -2.34 9.21
CA MET A 107 -8.55 -3.15 9.71
C MET A 107 -9.39 -2.42 10.77
N THR A 108 -8.76 -1.58 11.62
CA THR A 108 -9.46 -0.77 12.64
C THR A 108 -10.35 0.30 12.00
N LEU A 109 -9.87 1.02 10.97
CA LEU A 109 -10.70 1.99 10.24
C LEU A 109 -11.85 1.29 9.53
N THR A 110 -11.59 0.15 8.90
CA THR A 110 -12.63 -0.65 8.22
C THR A 110 -13.71 -1.12 9.22
N ALA A 111 -13.31 -1.55 10.42
CA ALA A 111 -14.25 -1.89 11.49
C ALA A 111 -15.07 -0.67 11.93
N PHE A 112 -14.42 0.46 12.18
CA PHE A 112 -15.07 1.71 12.56
C PHE A 112 -16.10 2.16 11.52
N LEU A 113 -15.74 2.22 10.25
CA LEU A 113 -16.65 2.62 9.18
C LEU A 113 -17.83 1.64 9.03
N ARG A 114 -17.59 0.34 9.24
CA ARG A 114 -18.66 -0.67 9.23
C ARG A 114 -19.64 -0.46 10.37
N GLU A 115 -19.16 -0.20 11.57
CA GLU A 115 -19.99 -0.06 12.77
C GLU A 115 -20.69 1.31 12.84
N CYS A 116 -19.96 2.38 12.52
CA CYS A 116 -20.46 3.74 12.69
C CYS A 116 -21.17 4.31 11.45
N VAL A 117 -20.96 3.72 10.24
CA VAL A 117 -21.57 4.21 9.01
C VAL A 117 -22.43 3.14 8.35
N TYR A 118 -21.85 1.97 8.02
CA TYR A 118 -22.55 0.96 7.24
C TYR A 118 -23.77 0.37 7.96
N PHE A 119 -23.63 -0.02 9.22
CA PHE A 119 -24.72 -0.60 10.00
C PHE A 119 -25.84 0.41 10.31
N PRO A 120 -25.59 1.66 10.71
CA PRO A 120 -26.64 2.67 10.89
C PRO A 120 -27.43 2.96 9.60
N LEU A 121 -26.80 2.89 8.42
CA LEU A 121 -27.49 3.01 7.13
C LEU A 121 -28.38 1.80 6.78
N GLY A 122 -28.40 0.77 7.63
CA GLY A 122 -29.16 -0.48 7.46
C GLY A 122 -28.33 -1.65 6.92
N GLY A 123 -27.04 -1.46 6.67
CA GLY A 123 -26.15 -2.51 6.19
C GLY A 123 -26.64 -3.17 4.91
N SER A 124 -26.70 -4.52 4.90
CA SER A 124 -27.25 -5.32 3.78
C SER A 124 -28.70 -5.80 4.00
N ARG A 125 -29.39 -5.30 5.03
CA ARG A 125 -30.73 -5.81 5.42
C ARG A 125 -31.88 -5.22 4.61
N ARG A 126 -31.65 -4.12 3.87
CA ARG A 126 -32.69 -3.34 3.15
C ARG A 126 -32.66 -3.58 1.63
N GLY A 127 -32.27 -4.77 1.19
CA GLY A 127 -32.19 -5.14 -0.23
C GLY A 127 -30.88 -4.74 -0.91
N GLN A 128 -30.67 -5.27 -2.12
CA GLN A 128 -29.41 -5.14 -2.84
C GLN A 128 -29.07 -3.70 -3.25
N GLY A 129 -30.05 -2.97 -3.83
CA GLY A 129 -29.84 -1.57 -4.25
C GLY A 129 -29.40 -0.67 -3.09
N ARG A 130 -30.05 -0.82 -1.92
CA ARG A 130 -29.66 -0.06 -0.72
C ARG A 130 -28.28 -0.47 -0.21
N THR A 131 -27.94 -1.75 -0.30
CA THR A 131 -26.59 -2.24 0.05
C THR A 131 -25.53 -1.59 -0.81
N TYR A 132 -25.74 -1.47 -2.13
CA TYR A 132 -24.79 -0.82 -3.04
C TYR A 132 -24.62 0.66 -2.71
N LEU A 133 -25.72 1.37 -2.46
CA LEU A 133 -25.66 2.76 -2.03
C LEU A 133 -24.91 2.92 -0.71
N ASN A 134 -25.18 2.07 0.27
CA ASN A 134 -24.48 2.10 1.56
C ASN A 134 -22.97 1.89 1.40
N ILE A 135 -22.53 0.99 0.52
CA ILE A 135 -21.12 0.79 0.20
C ILE A 135 -20.52 2.06 -0.38
N LEU A 136 -21.16 2.67 -1.38
CA LEU A 136 -20.67 3.91 -1.99
C LEU A 136 -20.57 5.05 -0.98
N VAL A 137 -21.56 5.18 -0.09
CA VAL A 137 -21.55 6.20 0.99
C VAL A 137 -20.39 5.96 1.97
N VAL A 138 -20.13 4.72 2.37
CA VAL A 138 -19.01 4.38 3.27
C VAL A 138 -17.68 4.79 2.65
N TYR A 139 -17.46 4.48 1.36
CA TYR A 139 -16.22 4.83 0.69
C TYR A 139 -16.11 6.31 0.36
N LEU A 140 -17.21 7.00 0.09
CA LEU A 140 -17.25 8.45 -0.04
C LEU A 140 -16.83 9.12 1.29
N ILE A 141 -17.39 8.69 2.41
CA ILE A 141 -17.02 9.19 3.75
C ILE A 141 -15.55 8.88 4.04
N SER A 142 -15.07 7.68 3.70
CA SER A 142 -13.65 7.34 3.85
C SER A 142 -12.76 8.26 3.02
N GLY A 143 -13.14 8.59 1.79
CA GLY A 143 -12.41 9.54 0.95
C GLY A 143 -12.34 10.93 1.56
N ILE A 144 -13.48 11.48 2.00
CA ILE A 144 -13.56 12.79 2.65
C ILE A 144 -12.74 12.82 3.94
N TRP A 145 -12.74 11.74 4.70
CA TRP A 145 -11.98 11.62 5.94
C TRP A 145 -10.46 11.67 5.70
N HIS A 146 -9.98 11.12 4.58
CA HIS A 146 -8.57 11.18 4.20
C HIS A 146 -8.12 12.57 3.73
N GLY A 147 -9.03 13.42 3.26
CA GLY A 147 -8.72 14.79 2.86
C GLY A 147 -9.84 15.46 2.07
N ALA A 148 -9.85 16.80 2.06
CA ALA A 148 -10.86 17.61 1.37
C ALA A 148 -10.65 17.70 -0.15
N GLY A 149 -9.62 17.03 -0.70
CA GLY A 149 -9.29 17.07 -2.13
C GLY A 149 -10.19 16.18 -2.98
N TRP A 150 -10.50 16.60 -4.21
CA TRP A 150 -11.25 15.81 -5.18
C TRP A 150 -10.60 14.46 -5.48
N THR A 151 -9.29 14.35 -5.38
CA THR A 151 -8.55 13.11 -5.60
C THR A 151 -8.94 12.03 -4.59
N PHE A 152 -9.15 12.39 -3.32
CA PHE A 152 -9.62 11.46 -2.28
C PHE A 152 -11.06 11.03 -2.49
N ILE A 153 -11.93 11.95 -3.00
CA ILE A 153 -13.31 11.62 -3.35
C ILE A 153 -13.34 10.60 -4.49
N VAL A 154 -12.55 10.83 -5.56
CA VAL A 154 -12.43 9.89 -6.69
C VAL A 154 -11.87 8.54 -6.20
N TRP A 155 -10.83 8.56 -5.36
CA TRP A 155 -10.26 7.35 -4.76
C TRP A 155 -11.31 6.53 -3.98
N GLY A 156 -12.08 7.19 -3.12
CA GLY A 156 -13.14 6.55 -2.37
C GLY A 156 -14.20 5.95 -3.28
N LEU A 157 -14.71 6.71 -4.25
CA LEU A 157 -15.72 6.24 -5.20
C LEU A 157 -15.22 5.07 -6.06
N LEU A 158 -13.95 5.06 -6.49
CA LEU A 158 -13.36 3.93 -7.19
C LEU A 158 -13.40 2.65 -6.35
N HIS A 159 -13.03 2.72 -5.07
CA HIS A 159 -13.10 1.56 -4.17
C HIS A 159 -14.54 1.11 -3.90
N GLY A 160 -15.46 2.05 -3.71
CA GLY A 160 -16.89 1.75 -3.57
C GLY A 160 -17.46 1.08 -4.81
N ALA A 161 -17.17 1.62 -6.00
CA ALA A 161 -17.60 1.05 -7.27
C ALA A 161 -17.02 -0.35 -7.51
N ALA A 162 -15.74 -0.55 -7.20
CA ALA A 162 -15.09 -1.87 -7.31
C ALA A 162 -15.78 -2.91 -6.43
N GLN A 163 -16.13 -2.58 -5.18
CA GLN A 163 -16.84 -3.51 -4.30
C GLN A 163 -18.29 -3.79 -4.75
N VAL A 164 -18.97 -2.79 -5.28
CA VAL A 164 -20.31 -3.00 -5.89
C VAL A 164 -20.19 -3.91 -7.10
N THR A 165 -19.20 -3.68 -7.97
CA THR A 165 -18.94 -4.53 -9.14
C THR A 165 -18.62 -5.98 -8.73
N GLU A 166 -17.80 -6.19 -7.71
CA GLU A 166 -17.51 -7.53 -7.18
C GLU A 166 -18.78 -8.24 -6.69
N ARG A 167 -19.69 -7.52 -6.03
CA ARG A 167 -20.96 -8.07 -5.58
C ARG A 167 -21.90 -8.39 -6.73
N LEU A 168 -21.97 -7.54 -7.76
CA LEU A 168 -22.75 -7.78 -8.96
C LEU A 168 -22.24 -8.99 -9.75
N TRP A 169 -20.92 -9.15 -9.80
CA TRP A 169 -20.29 -10.28 -10.48
C TRP A 169 -20.56 -11.62 -9.77
N GLY A 170 -20.68 -11.55 -8.43
CA GLY A 170 -21.05 -12.69 -7.59
C GLY A 170 -20.11 -13.87 -7.75
N GLY A 171 -20.64 -15.09 -7.65
CA GLY A 171 -19.87 -16.33 -7.76
C GLY A 171 -19.15 -16.57 -9.10
N ARG A 172 -19.55 -15.87 -10.18
CA ARG A 172 -18.87 -15.98 -11.49
C ARG A 172 -17.39 -15.59 -11.40
N ARG A 173 -17.04 -14.67 -10.50
CA ARG A 173 -15.67 -14.30 -10.25
C ARG A 173 -14.84 -15.45 -9.68
N ASP A 174 -15.44 -16.29 -8.86
CA ASP A 174 -14.75 -17.43 -8.22
C ASP A 174 -14.39 -18.53 -9.22
N ALA A 175 -15.01 -18.53 -10.41
CA ALA A 175 -14.63 -19.38 -11.54
C ALA A 175 -13.29 -18.97 -12.19
N LEU A 176 -12.83 -17.73 -11.97
CA LEU A 176 -11.53 -17.28 -12.50
C LEU A 176 -10.36 -17.88 -11.69
N PRO A 177 -9.24 -18.22 -12.35
CA PRO A 177 -8.04 -18.66 -11.69
C PRO A 177 -7.56 -17.66 -10.62
N LYS A 178 -7.04 -18.13 -9.50
CA LYS A 178 -6.57 -17.29 -8.38
C LYS A 178 -5.55 -16.24 -8.81
N TRP A 179 -4.61 -16.60 -9.70
CA TRP A 179 -3.61 -15.66 -10.19
C TRP A 179 -4.23 -14.50 -10.96
N LEU A 180 -5.27 -14.73 -11.78
CA LEU A 180 -5.95 -13.68 -12.54
C LEU A 180 -6.74 -12.75 -11.61
N ARG A 181 -7.43 -13.30 -10.62
CA ARG A 181 -8.12 -12.53 -9.57
C ARG A 181 -7.14 -11.64 -8.81
N TRP A 182 -5.96 -12.19 -8.48
CA TRP A 182 -4.90 -11.42 -7.84
C TRP A 182 -4.37 -10.31 -8.72
N VAL A 183 -4.05 -10.59 -9.98
CA VAL A 183 -3.57 -9.57 -10.95
C VAL A 183 -4.59 -8.44 -11.09
N MET A 184 -5.87 -8.76 -11.30
CA MET A 184 -6.93 -7.75 -11.43
C MET A 184 -7.04 -6.88 -10.16
N THR A 185 -7.02 -7.50 -8.98
CA THR A 185 -7.11 -6.79 -7.71
C THR A 185 -5.89 -5.91 -7.50
N PHE A 186 -4.68 -6.46 -7.65
CA PHE A 186 -3.44 -5.73 -7.44
C PHE A 186 -3.28 -4.57 -8.44
N PHE A 187 -3.63 -4.79 -9.71
CA PHE A 187 -3.62 -3.75 -10.75
C PHE A 187 -4.58 -2.61 -10.39
N PHE A 188 -5.83 -2.94 -10.03
CA PHE A 188 -6.82 -1.95 -9.61
C PHE A 188 -6.33 -1.12 -8.43
N LEU A 189 -5.75 -1.75 -7.40
CA LEU A 189 -5.24 -1.06 -6.22
C LEU A 189 -4.13 -0.06 -6.60
N ASN A 190 -3.20 -0.47 -7.45
CA ASN A 190 -2.13 0.41 -7.93
C ASN A 190 -2.69 1.65 -8.66
N LEU A 191 -3.70 1.48 -9.52
CA LEU A 191 -4.36 2.61 -10.20
C LEU A 191 -5.11 3.52 -9.22
N ALA A 192 -5.81 2.96 -8.24
CA ALA A 192 -6.53 3.72 -7.24
C ALA A 192 -5.58 4.56 -6.36
N TRP A 193 -4.42 4.01 -5.98
CA TRP A 193 -3.43 4.72 -5.20
C TRP A 193 -2.81 5.93 -5.91
N VAL A 194 -2.87 6.00 -7.24
CA VAL A 194 -2.44 7.20 -7.98
C VAL A 194 -3.25 8.42 -7.53
N PHE A 195 -4.57 8.28 -7.41
CA PHE A 195 -5.44 9.37 -6.93
C PHE A 195 -5.16 9.74 -5.47
N PHE A 196 -4.80 8.78 -4.64
CA PHE A 196 -4.48 9.03 -3.24
C PHE A 196 -3.19 9.87 -3.07
N ARG A 197 -2.21 9.71 -3.97
CA ARG A 197 -0.92 10.43 -3.95
C ARG A 197 -0.96 11.76 -4.69
N ALA A 198 -1.76 11.85 -5.74
CA ALA A 198 -1.76 12.99 -6.65
C ALA A 198 -2.17 14.29 -5.95
N PRO A 199 -1.50 15.41 -6.23
CA PRO A 199 -1.90 16.70 -5.69
C PRO A 199 -3.27 17.17 -6.24
N ASP A 200 -3.61 16.77 -7.47
CA ASP A 200 -4.87 17.08 -8.15
C ASP A 200 -5.22 16.03 -9.20
N ILE A 201 -6.43 16.11 -9.75
CA ILE A 201 -6.95 15.18 -10.77
C ILE A 201 -6.14 15.23 -12.06
N SER A 202 -5.65 16.43 -12.45
CA SER A 202 -4.88 16.61 -13.68
C SER A 202 -3.55 15.86 -13.62
N ALA A 203 -2.85 15.97 -12.49
CA ALA A 203 -1.60 15.25 -12.26
C ALA A 203 -1.82 13.72 -12.21
N ALA A 204 -2.90 13.25 -11.58
CA ALA A 204 -3.27 11.83 -11.62
C ALA A 204 -3.50 11.35 -13.04
N ALA A 205 -4.29 12.09 -13.82
CA ALA A 205 -4.58 11.77 -15.22
C ALA A 205 -3.31 11.80 -16.09
N ALA A 206 -2.41 12.76 -15.86
CA ALA A 206 -1.14 12.86 -16.58
C ALA A 206 -0.26 11.63 -16.34
N LEU A 207 -0.10 11.18 -15.07
CA LEU A 207 0.68 9.99 -14.75
C LEU A 207 0.06 8.73 -15.37
N LEU A 208 -1.26 8.56 -15.26
CA LEU A 208 -1.97 7.40 -15.85
C LEU A 208 -1.90 7.41 -17.38
N LYS A 209 -2.04 8.58 -18.02
CA LYS A 209 -1.86 8.74 -19.45
C LYS A 209 -0.45 8.32 -19.87
N THR A 210 0.58 8.82 -19.18
CA THR A 210 1.97 8.45 -19.46
C THR A 210 2.23 6.96 -19.27
N ALA A 211 1.62 6.32 -18.27
CA ALA A 211 1.75 4.88 -18.06
C ALA A 211 1.17 4.03 -19.20
N VAL A 212 0.21 4.57 -19.97
CA VAL A 212 -0.43 3.88 -21.10
C VAL A 212 0.17 4.30 -22.46
N THR A 213 0.38 5.59 -22.66
CA THR A 213 0.74 6.16 -23.97
C THR A 213 2.18 6.68 -24.04
N GLY A 214 2.91 6.66 -22.93
CA GLY A 214 4.30 7.12 -22.87
C GLY A 214 5.20 6.26 -23.76
N GLY A 215 6.20 6.88 -24.35
CA GLY A 215 7.19 6.18 -25.20
C GLY A 215 8.02 5.18 -24.37
N PHE A 216 8.62 4.21 -25.08
CA PHE A 216 9.60 3.32 -24.47
C PHE A 216 10.96 4.04 -24.36
N GLY A 217 11.60 3.93 -23.21
CA GLY A 217 12.91 4.54 -22.99
C GLY A 217 13.56 3.96 -21.73
N GLY A 218 14.87 4.17 -21.61
CA GLY A 218 15.64 3.75 -20.43
C GLY A 218 15.24 4.54 -19.17
N ILE A 219 15.65 4.03 -18.02
CA ILE A 219 15.48 4.71 -16.73
C ILE A 219 16.43 5.90 -16.68
N ARG A 220 15.90 7.10 -16.51
CA ARG A 220 16.70 8.31 -16.39
C ARG A 220 17.38 8.36 -15.02
N PRO A 221 18.67 8.75 -14.93
CA PRO A 221 19.41 8.78 -13.67
C PRO A 221 18.77 9.65 -12.57
N TRP A 222 18.08 10.73 -12.95
CA TRP A 222 17.39 11.60 -11.99
C TRP A 222 16.31 10.86 -11.18
N LEU A 223 15.66 9.82 -11.75
CA LEU A 223 14.61 9.07 -11.07
C LEU A 223 15.12 8.36 -9.82
N VAL A 224 16.37 7.95 -9.81
CA VAL A 224 17.03 7.27 -8.68
C VAL A 224 17.98 8.18 -7.91
N ASN A 225 17.95 9.49 -8.16
CA ASN A 225 18.84 10.42 -7.46
C ASN A 225 18.53 10.39 -5.95
N GLY A 226 19.55 10.15 -5.15
CA GLY A 226 19.43 9.94 -3.71
C GLY A 226 19.22 8.49 -3.28
N LEU A 227 18.65 7.63 -4.13
CA LEU A 227 18.35 6.24 -3.81
C LEU A 227 19.64 5.42 -3.69
N PHE A 228 19.90 4.86 -2.50
CA PHE A 228 21.12 4.07 -2.19
C PHE A 228 22.43 4.74 -2.67
N ARG A 229 22.49 6.07 -2.53
CA ARG A 229 23.61 6.85 -3.10
C ARG A 229 24.97 6.41 -2.60
N ARG A 230 25.11 6.20 -1.27
CA ARG A 230 26.41 5.83 -0.66
C ARG A 230 26.84 4.44 -1.08
N GLU A 231 25.92 3.48 -1.02
CA GLU A 231 26.16 2.06 -1.31
C GLU A 231 26.57 1.88 -2.77
N PHE A 232 25.87 2.51 -3.70
CA PHE A 232 26.19 2.41 -5.12
C PHE A 232 27.41 3.24 -5.52
N SER A 233 27.71 4.35 -4.85
CA SER A 233 28.97 5.08 -5.09
C SER A 233 30.19 4.24 -4.66
N ALA A 234 30.09 3.52 -3.54
CA ALA A 234 31.13 2.58 -3.13
C ALA A 234 31.25 1.41 -4.12
N LEU A 235 30.16 0.85 -4.58
CA LEU A 235 30.15 -0.22 -5.58
C LEU A 235 30.75 0.22 -6.92
N GLU A 236 30.45 1.43 -7.39
CA GLU A 236 30.97 2.01 -8.62
C GLU A 236 32.51 2.26 -8.52
N LEU A 237 33.00 2.56 -7.32
CA LEU A 237 34.45 2.71 -7.07
C LEU A 237 35.17 1.35 -7.09
N LEU A 238 34.56 0.34 -6.46
CA LEU A 238 35.16 -1.01 -6.37
C LEU A 238 35.03 -1.81 -7.67
N ALA A 239 33.98 -1.58 -8.42
CA ALA A 239 33.66 -2.29 -9.66
C ALA A 239 33.14 -1.32 -10.75
N PRO A 240 34.04 -0.55 -11.42
CA PRO A 240 33.66 0.48 -12.39
C PRO A 240 32.80 -0.04 -13.57
N ALA A 241 32.94 -1.31 -13.93
CA ALA A 241 32.13 -1.97 -14.98
C ALA A 241 30.64 -1.99 -14.69
N VAL A 242 30.23 -1.86 -13.43
CA VAL A 242 28.79 -1.85 -13.01
C VAL A 242 28.15 -0.48 -13.23
N ARG A 243 28.90 0.58 -13.37
CA ARG A 243 28.44 1.97 -13.47
C ARG A 243 27.29 2.20 -14.48
N PRO A 244 27.31 1.65 -15.70
CA PRO A 244 26.22 1.83 -16.66
C PRO A 244 24.90 1.20 -16.21
N TYR A 245 24.92 0.24 -15.30
CA TYR A 245 23.78 -0.54 -14.86
C TYR A 245 23.22 -0.10 -13.50
N THR A 246 23.91 0.78 -12.77
CA THR A 246 23.55 1.13 -11.37
C THR A 246 22.15 1.72 -11.25
N THR A 247 21.69 2.50 -12.24
CA THR A 247 20.33 3.05 -12.27
C THR A 247 19.27 1.92 -12.30
N TYR A 248 19.46 0.94 -13.15
CA TYR A 248 18.56 -0.23 -13.26
C TYR A 248 18.61 -1.11 -12.02
N LEU A 249 19.82 -1.34 -11.48
CA LEU A 249 20.01 -2.14 -10.28
C LEU A 249 19.33 -1.51 -9.05
N ARG A 250 19.41 -0.19 -8.89
CA ARG A 250 18.74 0.53 -7.80
C ARG A 250 17.24 0.34 -7.86
N VAL A 251 16.61 0.51 -9.04
CA VAL A 251 15.17 0.30 -9.23
C VAL A 251 14.80 -1.16 -9.00
N ALA A 252 15.54 -2.09 -9.60
CA ALA A 252 15.28 -3.52 -9.42
C ALA A 252 15.40 -3.95 -7.96
N LEU A 253 16.40 -3.45 -7.24
CA LEU A 253 16.62 -3.76 -5.83
C LEU A 253 15.44 -3.26 -4.98
N ILE A 254 15.06 -1.98 -5.08
CA ILE A 254 14.04 -1.42 -4.19
C ILE A 254 12.64 -1.97 -4.50
N LEU A 255 12.26 -2.07 -5.78
CA LEU A 255 10.96 -2.62 -6.15
C LEU A 255 10.90 -4.13 -5.92
N GLY A 256 11.98 -4.86 -6.24
CA GLY A 256 12.09 -6.30 -6.00
C GLY A 256 12.02 -6.64 -4.51
N ALA A 257 12.82 -5.97 -3.68
CA ALA A 257 12.79 -6.14 -2.22
C ALA A 257 11.41 -5.79 -1.65
N GLY A 258 10.80 -4.68 -2.12
CA GLY A 258 9.46 -4.27 -1.73
C GLY A 258 8.42 -5.34 -2.08
N LEU A 259 8.38 -5.81 -3.32
CA LEU A 259 7.44 -6.86 -3.76
C LEU A 259 7.65 -8.17 -3.00
N LEU A 260 8.89 -8.63 -2.87
CA LEU A 260 9.19 -9.84 -2.11
C LEU A 260 8.71 -9.73 -0.66
N THR A 261 8.98 -8.60 0.00
CA THR A 261 8.57 -8.39 1.38
C THR A 261 7.05 -8.25 1.52
N ALA A 262 6.36 -7.62 0.55
CA ALA A 262 4.91 -7.44 0.58
C ALA A 262 4.13 -8.74 0.31
N LEU A 263 4.68 -9.63 -0.54
CA LEU A 263 3.97 -10.81 -1.04
C LEU A 263 4.39 -12.12 -0.34
N TRP A 264 5.63 -12.22 0.15
CA TRP A 264 6.18 -13.50 0.64
C TRP A 264 5.94 -13.76 2.14
N PRO A 265 6.35 -12.90 3.08
CA PRO A 265 6.28 -13.23 4.49
C PRO A 265 4.86 -13.22 5.04
N ARG A 266 4.62 -14.07 6.05
CA ARG A 266 3.47 -13.91 6.92
C ARG A 266 3.58 -12.57 7.65
N ASN A 267 2.45 -11.95 7.93
CA ASN A 267 2.38 -10.69 8.68
C ASN A 267 3.16 -10.79 10.01
N THR A 268 3.78 -9.69 10.41
CA THR A 268 4.54 -9.57 11.67
C THR A 268 3.75 -10.08 12.87
N VAL A 269 2.46 -9.71 12.96
CA VAL A 269 1.61 -10.09 14.09
C VAL A 269 1.38 -11.59 14.18
N ARG A 270 1.13 -12.28 13.06
CA ARG A 270 1.00 -13.75 13.05
C ARG A 270 2.29 -14.48 13.39
N GLN A 271 3.44 -13.81 13.27
CA GLN A 271 4.73 -14.36 13.69
C GLN A 271 4.99 -14.18 15.19
N LEU A 272 4.29 -13.21 15.82
CA LEU A 272 4.40 -12.94 17.26
C LEU A 272 3.41 -13.77 18.10
N GLU A 273 2.43 -14.41 17.46
CA GLU A 273 1.43 -15.29 18.11
C GLU A 273 1.90 -16.77 18.15
N VAL A 274 3.05 -17.08 17.55
CA VAL A 274 3.71 -18.40 17.58
C VAL A 274 4.86 -18.36 18.57
#